data_6d8697e4d9653c45716a4ec07642eb42
#
_entry.id   6d8697e4d9653c45716a4ec07642eb42
#
_cell.length_a   1.000
_cell.length_b   1.000
_cell.length_c   1.000
_cell.angle_alpha   90.00
_cell.angle_beta   90.00
_cell.angle_gamma   90.00
#
_symmetry.space_group_name_H-M   'P 1'
#
loop_
_entity.id
_entity.type
_entity.pdbx_description
1 polymer ?
#
loop_
_entity_poly.entity_id
_entity_poly.type
_entity_poly.pdbx_seq_one_letter_code
_entity_poly.pdbx_strand_id
1 'polypeptide(L)'
;MQKKFICSNIRRLLLSVLTTFIFWMSGAAQCKDFTIGVKGDTLNCTDVKDLKQGKWVIRVEEIRGEPGYEEEGEFKNGKKEGPWRVYSLMGDLLAIEFYRWGNKHGKQQYFNAMGDLVREESWLAQNPDKPTETVEVYDVNDPKKITLVEVKLEASCVPHGYWTIYEPVTGKVIRKENFILGKLDDGSGTANGIVKKDPTEVTTPNTSTKKTESKEKAKPKEILEYEKKNSGKKKINVRTGQTGG
;
A
#
# COMPACT_ATOMS: atom_id res chain seq x y z
N MET A 1 -0.03 -57.15 39.50
CA MET A 1 0.78 -56.75 38.31
C MET A 1 0.24 -55.56 37.56
N GLN A 2 -1.07 -55.25 37.55
CA GLN A 2 -1.68 -54.13 36.76
C GLN A 2 -1.25 -52.73 37.22
N LYS A 3 -1.02 -52.43 38.47
CA LYS A 3 -0.66 -51.08 38.98
C LYS A 3 0.70 -50.55 38.44
N LYS A 4 1.69 -51.43 38.17
CA LYS A 4 2.99 -51.02 37.62
C LYS A 4 2.91 -50.64 36.16
N PHE A 5 2.04 -51.26 35.38
CA PHE A 5 1.83 -50.94 33.94
C PHE A 5 1.19 -49.56 33.74
N ILE A 6 0.17 -49.21 34.59
CA ILE A 6 -0.53 -47.93 34.53
C ILE A 6 0.46 -46.79 34.84
N CYS A 7 1.27 -46.94 35.88
CA CYS A 7 2.23 -45.91 36.30
C CYS A 7 3.34 -45.66 35.23
N SER A 8 3.77 -46.70 34.51
CA SER A 8 4.76 -46.62 33.43
C SER A 8 4.19 -45.85 32.20
N ASN A 9 2.93 -46.08 31.85
CA ASN A 9 2.30 -45.43 30.71
C ASN A 9 1.99 -43.94 31.02
N ILE A 10 1.56 -43.60 32.22
CA ILE A 10 1.34 -42.22 32.67
C ILE A 10 2.68 -41.46 32.65
N ARG A 11 3.78 -42.06 33.09
CA ARG A 11 5.11 -41.44 33.08
C ARG A 11 5.62 -41.17 31.64
N ARG A 12 5.33 -42.06 30.70
CA ARG A 12 5.66 -41.87 29.28
C ARG A 12 4.83 -40.78 28.63
N LEU A 13 3.55 -40.71 28.98
CA LEU A 13 2.64 -39.69 28.50
C LEU A 13 3.01 -38.29 29.04
N LEU A 14 3.38 -38.17 30.31
CA LEU A 14 3.87 -36.93 30.91
C LEU A 14 5.20 -36.48 30.28
N LEU A 15 6.13 -37.41 30.00
CA LEU A 15 7.38 -37.10 29.30
C LEU A 15 7.14 -36.64 27.87
N SER A 16 6.22 -37.23 27.11
CA SER A 16 5.88 -36.81 25.77
C SER A 16 5.22 -35.43 25.73
N VAL A 17 4.34 -35.12 26.67
CA VAL A 17 3.72 -33.79 26.80
C VAL A 17 4.77 -32.72 27.16
N LEU A 18 5.71 -33.07 28.06
CA LEU A 18 6.77 -32.15 28.47
C LEU A 18 7.73 -31.86 27.30
N THR A 19 8.07 -32.87 26.47
CA THR A 19 8.93 -32.66 25.30
C THR A 19 8.25 -31.85 24.20
N THR A 20 6.94 -32.01 23.98
CA THR A 20 6.20 -31.18 23.03
C THR A 20 6.07 -29.73 23.50
N PHE A 21 5.94 -29.50 24.79
CA PHE A 21 5.86 -28.15 25.35
C PHE A 21 7.19 -27.36 25.23
N ILE A 22 8.33 -28.07 25.39
CA ILE A 22 9.67 -27.46 25.22
C ILE A 22 9.91 -27.04 23.75
N PHE A 23 9.35 -27.80 22.79
CA PHE A 23 9.52 -27.49 21.36
C PHE A 23 8.72 -26.24 20.92
N TRP A 24 7.67 -25.86 21.65
CA TRP A 24 6.85 -24.67 21.36
C TRP A 24 7.45 -23.34 21.87
N MET A 25 8.44 -23.39 22.76
CA MET A 25 9.09 -22.19 23.30
C MET A 25 10.25 -21.66 22.45
N SER A 26 10.59 -22.29 21.32
CA SER A 26 11.80 -21.97 20.54
C SER A 26 11.64 -20.85 19.51
N GLY A 27 10.66 -19.95 19.64
CA GLY A 27 10.36 -18.92 18.66
C GLY A 27 10.78 -17.49 19.00
N ALA A 28 11.35 -17.24 20.16
CA ALA A 28 11.86 -15.92 20.49
C ALA A 28 13.23 -15.73 19.82
N ALA A 29 13.32 -14.83 18.83
CA ALA A 29 14.60 -14.43 18.25
C ALA A 29 15.52 -13.96 19.38
N GLN A 30 16.60 -14.69 19.67
CA GLN A 30 17.58 -14.28 20.66
C GLN A 30 18.31 -13.05 20.14
N CYS A 31 18.16 -11.91 20.83
CA CYS A 31 18.95 -10.72 20.54
C CYS A 31 20.39 -10.93 20.97
N LYS A 32 21.32 -10.72 20.03
CA LYS A 32 22.77 -10.64 20.31
C LYS A 32 23.12 -9.31 20.93
N ASP A 33 22.48 -8.26 20.44
CA ASP A 33 22.65 -6.89 20.90
C ASP A 33 21.29 -6.20 20.93
N PHE A 34 21.05 -5.35 21.92
CA PHE A 34 19.77 -4.63 22.09
C PHE A 34 19.91 -3.45 23.06
N THR A 35 18.94 -2.55 23.02
CA THR A 35 18.77 -1.45 23.97
C THR A 35 17.50 -1.66 24.78
N ILE A 36 17.49 -1.25 26.04
CA ILE A 36 16.27 -1.24 26.85
C ILE A 36 15.64 0.14 26.74
N GLY A 37 14.39 0.18 26.28
CA GLY A 37 13.60 1.41 26.21
C GLY A 37 13.16 1.90 27.58
N VAL A 38 12.68 3.15 27.64
CA VAL A 38 12.22 3.79 28.90
C VAL A 38 11.08 3.01 29.57
N LYS A 39 10.27 2.28 28.80
CA LYS A 39 9.17 1.44 29.28
C LYS A 39 9.60 0.02 29.63
N GLY A 40 10.91 -0.28 29.57
CA GLY A 40 11.45 -1.64 29.78
C GLY A 40 11.28 -2.60 28.60
N ASP A 41 10.86 -2.11 27.45
CA ASP A 41 10.77 -2.88 26.20
C ASP A 41 12.15 -3.01 25.53
N THR A 42 12.32 -4.09 24.79
CA THR A 42 13.54 -4.34 23.99
C THR A 42 13.46 -3.56 22.70
N LEU A 43 14.43 -2.69 22.47
CA LEU A 43 14.59 -1.89 21.25
C LEU A 43 15.91 -2.25 20.56
N ASN A 44 16.00 -1.97 19.27
CA ASN A 44 17.21 -2.06 18.47
C ASN A 44 17.88 -3.46 18.53
N CYS A 45 17.04 -4.51 18.55
CA CYS A 45 17.51 -5.88 18.61
C CYS A 45 18.21 -6.30 17.32
N THR A 46 19.44 -6.80 17.43
CA THR A 46 20.15 -7.49 16.35
C THR A 46 20.28 -8.95 16.73
N ASP A 47 19.89 -9.84 15.84
CA ASP A 47 19.95 -11.29 16.06
C ASP A 47 21.36 -11.86 15.87
N VAL A 48 21.51 -13.17 16.10
CA VAL A 48 22.79 -13.88 15.95
C VAL A 48 23.35 -13.89 14.52
N LYS A 49 22.54 -13.51 13.53
CA LYS A 49 22.93 -13.35 12.12
C LYS A 49 23.20 -11.90 11.73
N ASP A 50 23.30 -11.01 12.70
CA ASP A 50 23.44 -9.56 12.53
C ASP A 50 22.26 -8.91 11.76
N LEU A 51 21.06 -9.53 11.80
CA LEU A 51 19.87 -8.98 11.22
C LEU A 51 19.05 -8.19 12.27
N LYS A 52 18.55 -7.03 11.89
CA LYS A 52 17.67 -6.23 12.72
C LYS A 52 16.33 -6.93 12.91
N GLN A 53 15.83 -6.96 14.16
CA GLN A 53 14.59 -7.64 14.54
C GLN A 53 13.78 -6.79 15.53
N GLY A 54 12.45 -6.87 15.43
CA GLY A 54 11.53 -6.24 16.37
C GLY A 54 11.53 -4.70 16.27
N LYS A 55 11.24 -4.05 17.39
CA LYS A 55 11.11 -2.57 17.46
C LYS A 55 12.47 -1.88 17.38
N TRP A 56 12.52 -0.84 16.56
CA TRP A 56 13.71 -0.02 16.36
C TRP A 56 13.38 1.45 16.44
N VAL A 57 14.30 2.20 17.04
CA VAL A 57 14.37 3.65 17.01
C VAL A 57 15.72 4.03 16.42
N ILE A 58 15.69 4.76 15.30
CA ILE A 58 16.88 5.19 14.56
C ILE A 58 16.91 6.72 14.60
N ARG A 59 17.97 7.29 15.18
CA ARG A 59 18.17 8.72 15.21
C ARG A 59 19.26 9.11 14.22
N VAL A 60 18.96 10.10 13.40
CA VAL A 60 19.87 10.69 12.43
C VAL A 60 20.07 12.14 12.82
N GLU A 61 21.31 12.51 13.12
CA GLU A 61 21.66 13.87 13.49
C GLU A 61 21.70 14.79 12.25
N GLU A 62 21.56 16.09 12.48
CA GLU A 62 21.71 17.09 11.44
C GLU A 62 23.11 17.04 10.81
N ILE A 63 23.17 16.99 9.48
CA ILE A 63 24.42 16.96 8.73
C ILE A 63 24.37 17.97 7.58
N ARG A 64 25.30 18.93 7.60
CA ARG A 64 25.49 19.92 6.53
C ARG A 64 24.24 20.72 6.16
N GLY A 65 23.40 21.05 7.16
CA GLY A 65 22.16 21.79 6.96
C GLY A 65 20.96 20.94 6.53
N GLU A 66 21.13 19.62 6.37
CA GLU A 66 20.02 18.69 6.26
C GLU A 66 19.46 18.40 7.65
N PRO A 67 18.15 18.66 7.91
CA PRO A 67 17.56 18.46 9.23
C PRO A 67 17.69 17.01 9.68
N GLY A 68 18.07 16.83 10.95
CA GLY A 68 18.07 15.53 11.59
C GLY A 68 16.64 15.04 11.85
N TYR A 69 16.48 13.75 12.03
CA TYR A 69 15.19 13.11 12.29
C TYR A 69 15.35 11.85 13.14
N GLU A 70 14.25 11.40 13.70
CA GLU A 70 14.13 10.12 14.38
C GLU A 70 13.05 9.29 13.71
N GLU A 71 13.33 8.01 13.45
CA GLU A 71 12.35 7.09 12.90
C GLU A 71 12.16 5.88 13.81
N GLU A 72 10.90 5.48 14.01
CA GLU A 72 10.53 4.31 14.79
C GLU A 72 9.65 3.36 14.01
N GLY A 73 9.86 2.06 14.19
CA GLY A 73 9.07 1.04 13.53
C GLY A 73 9.58 -0.35 13.87
N GLU A 74 9.26 -1.31 13.01
CA GLU A 74 9.67 -2.70 13.23
C GLU A 74 10.51 -3.22 12.06
N PHE A 75 11.54 -4.01 12.41
CA PHE A 75 12.29 -4.81 11.47
C PHE A 75 11.93 -6.28 11.61
N LYS A 76 11.86 -6.94 10.48
CA LYS A 76 11.73 -8.40 10.37
C LYS A 76 12.81 -8.92 9.43
N ASN A 77 13.72 -9.71 9.94
CA ASN A 77 14.85 -10.26 9.18
C ASN A 77 15.65 -9.17 8.43
N GLY A 78 15.98 -8.07 9.13
CA GLY A 78 16.76 -6.96 8.58
C GLY A 78 16.00 -6.03 7.63
N LYS A 79 14.70 -6.26 7.40
CA LYS A 79 13.86 -5.45 6.50
C LYS A 79 12.80 -4.70 7.29
N LYS A 80 12.54 -3.43 6.93
CA LYS A 80 11.44 -2.65 7.50
C LYS A 80 10.11 -3.35 7.19
N GLU A 81 9.23 -3.47 8.19
CA GLU A 81 7.92 -4.12 8.06
C GLU A 81 6.87 -3.31 8.83
N GLY A 82 5.65 -3.24 8.28
CA GLY A 82 4.54 -2.51 8.90
C GLY A 82 4.71 -0.99 8.94
N PRO A 83 4.06 -0.32 9.91
CA PRO A 83 4.08 1.13 10.02
C PRO A 83 5.39 1.65 10.61
N TRP A 84 5.92 2.68 9.98
CA TRP A 84 7.06 3.48 10.43
C TRP A 84 6.64 4.92 10.64
N ARG A 85 7.11 5.54 11.70
CA ARG A 85 6.87 6.96 11.98
C ARG A 85 8.19 7.69 11.95
N VAL A 86 8.18 8.86 11.32
CA VAL A 86 9.33 9.76 11.23
C VAL A 86 8.98 11.02 11.98
N TYR A 87 9.86 11.42 12.88
CA TYR A 87 9.73 12.63 13.71
C TYR A 87 10.87 13.58 13.44
N SER A 88 10.62 14.88 13.61
CA SER A 88 11.70 15.86 13.75
C SER A 88 12.49 15.59 15.05
N LEU A 89 13.71 16.13 15.17
CA LEU A 89 14.45 16.06 16.45
C LEU A 89 13.76 16.84 17.58
N MET A 90 12.74 17.65 17.26
CA MET A 90 11.89 18.34 18.23
C MET A 90 10.68 17.50 18.65
N GLY A 91 10.44 16.36 17.98
CA GLY A 91 9.34 15.45 18.28
C GLY A 91 8.10 15.64 17.42
N ASP A 92 8.13 16.51 16.39
CA ASP A 92 7.00 16.69 15.48
C ASP A 92 6.91 15.52 14.51
N LEU A 93 5.70 14.98 14.30
CA LEU A 93 5.47 13.90 13.34
C LEU A 93 5.62 14.45 11.92
N LEU A 94 6.57 13.93 11.16
CA LEU A 94 6.87 14.33 9.78
C LEU A 94 6.27 13.35 8.76
N ALA A 95 6.26 12.05 9.08
CA ALA A 95 5.69 11.04 8.17
C ALA A 95 5.17 9.80 8.90
N ILE A 96 4.17 9.16 8.28
CA ILE A 96 3.77 7.79 8.58
C ILE A 96 3.95 7.00 7.29
N GLU A 97 4.87 6.05 7.32
CA GLU A 97 5.24 5.25 6.18
C GLU A 97 4.93 3.77 6.44
N PHE A 98 4.41 3.08 5.43
CA PHE A 98 4.15 1.65 5.52
C PHE A 98 5.13 0.88 4.65
N TYR A 99 5.73 -0.15 5.22
CA TYR A 99 6.72 -0.99 4.57
C TYR A 99 6.29 -2.45 4.54
N ARG A 100 6.71 -3.13 3.50
CA ARG A 100 6.56 -4.56 3.33
C ARG A 100 7.80 -5.10 2.61
N TRP A 101 8.41 -6.11 3.18
CA TRP A 101 9.68 -6.68 2.69
C TRP A 101 10.82 -5.65 2.53
N GLY A 102 10.81 -4.58 3.33
CA GLY A 102 11.78 -3.48 3.26
C GLY A 102 11.46 -2.38 2.25
N ASN A 103 10.37 -2.47 1.52
CA ASN A 103 9.95 -1.50 0.49
C ASN A 103 8.65 -0.80 0.87
N LYS A 104 8.44 0.43 0.40
CA LYS A 104 7.20 1.17 0.62
C LYS A 104 6.02 0.40 0.04
N HIS A 105 4.96 0.23 0.84
CA HIS A 105 3.75 -0.51 0.47
C HIS A 105 2.53 0.14 1.11
N GLY A 106 1.45 0.32 0.33
CA GLY A 106 0.25 0.99 0.82
C GLY A 106 0.41 2.50 0.90
N LYS A 107 -0.36 3.13 1.78
CA LYS A 107 -0.46 4.59 1.89
C LYS A 107 0.67 5.15 2.75
N GLN A 108 1.37 6.16 2.24
CA GLN A 108 2.35 6.97 2.94
C GLN A 108 1.74 8.35 3.20
N GLN A 109 1.96 8.91 4.36
CA GLN A 109 1.45 10.22 4.76
C GLN A 109 2.60 11.11 5.21
N TYR A 110 2.61 12.35 4.74
CA TYR A 110 3.66 13.34 5.05
C TYR A 110 3.02 14.60 5.62
N PHE A 111 3.61 15.09 6.69
CA PHE A 111 3.11 16.22 7.47
C PHE A 111 4.12 17.37 7.46
N ASN A 112 3.63 18.58 7.66
CA ASN A 112 4.50 19.73 7.93
C ASN A 112 4.83 19.82 9.44
N ALA A 113 5.67 20.77 9.82
CA ALA A 113 6.05 21.00 11.22
C ALA A 113 4.86 21.43 12.12
N MET A 114 3.73 21.84 11.54
CA MET A 114 2.52 22.20 12.29
C MET A 114 1.58 20.99 12.47
N GLY A 115 1.93 19.82 11.88
CA GLY A 115 1.11 18.61 11.93
C GLY A 115 0.05 18.52 10.85
N ASP A 116 0.00 19.47 9.88
CA ASP A 116 -0.95 19.40 8.79
C ASP A 116 -0.49 18.35 7.77
N LEU A 117 -1.45 17.56 7.27
CA LEU A 117 -1.21 16.62 6.19
C LEU A 117 -0.97 17.39 4.88
N VAL A 118 0.20 17.22 4.29
CA VAL A 118 0.59 17.92 3.04
C VAL A 118 0.58 17.01 1.82
N ARG A 119 0.83 15.71 2.02
CA ARG A 119 0.91 14.75 0.91
C ARG A 119 0.56 13.33 1.35
N GLU A 120 -0.17 12.64 0.50
CA GLU A 120 -0.37 11.19 0.56
C GLU A 120 0.12 10.54 -0.73
N GLU A 121 0.78 9.41 -0.58
CA GLU A 121 1.27 8.59 -1.69
C GLU A 121 0.85 7.14 -1.48
N SER A 122 0.51 6.45 -2.57
CA SER A 122 0.24 5.02 -2.54
C SER A 122 1.30 4.25 -3.33
N TRP A 123 1.81 3.18 -2.74
CA TRP A 123 2.90 2.37 -3.27
C TRP A 123 2.56 0.89 -3.24
N LEU A 124 3.09 0.13 -4.19
CA LEU A 124 3.00 -1.32 -4.26
C LEU A 124 4.41 -1.90 -4.19
N ALA A 125 4.71 -2.63 -3.09
CA ALA A 125 5.95 -3.37 -2.96
C ALA A 125 5.88 -4.70 -3.70
N GLN A 126 6.92 -5.06 -4.40
CA GLN A 126 7.07 -6.39 -5.01
C GLN A 126 7.40 -7.44 -3.96
N ASN A 127 6.71 -8.56 -4.03
CA ASN A 127 7.07 -9.73 -3.22
C ASN A 127 8.39 -10.35 -3.75
N PRO A 128 9.45 -10.43 -2.93
CA PRO A 128 10.73 -10.99 -3.38
C PRO A 128 10.65 -12.47 -3.74
N ASP A 129 9.67 -13.20 -3.17
CA ASP A 129 9.49 -14.63 -3.40
C ASP A 129 8.57 -14.94 -4.59
N LYS A 130 7.85 -13.92 -5.09
CA LYS A 130 6.94 -14.02 -6.23
C LYS A 130 7.18 -12.84 -7.16
N PRO A 131 7.77 -13.04 -8.32
CA PRO A 131 8.10 -11.96 -9.24
C PRO A 131 6.88 -11.31 -9.91
N THR A 132 5.70 -11.91 -9.74
CA THR A 132 4.44 -11.44 -10.30
C THR A 132 3.46 -11.05 -9.20
N GLU A 133 2.72 -9.97 -9.40
CA GLU A 133 1.65 -9.48 -8.52
C GLU A 133 0.36 -9.39 -9.31
N THR A 134 -0.76 -9.76 -8.68
CA THR A 134 -2.08 -9.63 -9.29
C THR A 134 -2.67 -8.29 -8.90
N VAL A 135 -2.98 -7.47 -9.89
CA VAL A 135 -3.49 -6.11 -9.69
C VAL A 135 -4.89 -6.00 -10.27
N GLU A 136 -5.76 -5.32 -9.52
CA GLU A 136 -7.09 -4.95 -9.98
C GLU A 136 -7.00 -3.76 -10.94
N VAL A 137 -7.45 -3.96 -12.17
CA VAL A 137 -7.55 -2.90 -13.17
C VAL A 137 -9.02 -2.62 -13.43
N TYR A 138 -9.44 -1.38 -13.23
CA TYR A 138 -10.80 -0.92 -13.47
C TYR A 138 -10.97 -0.56 -14.95
N ASP A 139 -12.12 -0.94 -15.52
CA ASP A 139 -12.45 -0.54 -16.89
C ASP A 139 -12.76 0.97 -16.92
N VAL A 140 -12.19 1.69 -17.89
CA VAL A 140 -12.35 3.15 -18.03
C VAL A 140 -13.81 3.53 -18.28
N ASN A 141 -14.55 2.67 -18.98
CA ASN A 141 -15.95 2.92 -19.35
C ASN A 141 -16.95 2.38 -18.32
N ASP A 142 -16.54 1.42 -17.50
CA ASP A 142 -17.38 0.83 -16.45
C ASP A 142 -16.55 0.61 -15.16
N PRO A 143 -16.58 1.57 -14.21
CA PRO A 143 -15.83 1.47 -12.95
C PRO A 143 -16.21 0.26 -12.07
N LYS A 144 -17.31 -0.42 -12.37
CA LYS A 144 -17.73 -1.63 -11.65
C LYS A 144 -17.10 -2.90 -12.23
N LYS A 145 -16.54 -2.80 -13.42
CA LYS A 145 -15.88 -3.93 -14.07
C LYS A 145 -14.41 -3.95 -13.67
N ILE A 146 -14.06 -4.92 -12.86
CA ILE A 146 -12.70 -5.15 -12.37
C ILE A 146 -12.11 -6.31 -13.15
N THR A 147 -10.91 -6.13 -13.70
CA THR A 147 -10.13 -7.19 -14.34
C THR A 147 -8.87 -7.43 -13.49
N LEU A 148 -8.64 -8.67 -13.10
CA LEU A 148 -7.41 -9.07 -12.43
C LEU A 148 -6.33 -9.33 -13.49
N VAL A 149 -5.23 -8.60 -13.38
CA VAL A 149 -4.10 -8.72 -14.31
C VAL A 149 -2.86 -9.11 -13.51
N GLU A 150 -2.20 -10.18 -13.92
CA GLU A 150 -0.94 -10.59 -13.35
C GLU A 150 0.19 -9.83 -14.05
N VAL A 151 0.98 -9.08 -13.27
CA VAL A 151 2.03 -8.20 -13.78
C VAL A 151 3.35 -8.49 -13.07
N LYS A 152 4.41 -8.57 -13.85
CA LYS A 152 5.77 -8.60 -13.31
C LYS A 152 6.23 -7.18 -13.03
N LEU A 153 6.57 -6.88 -11.78
CA LEU A 153 7.13 -5.60 -11.40
C LEU A 153 8.63 -5.57 -11.73
N GLU A 154 9.08 -4.50 -12.38
CA GLU A 154 10.50 -4.32 -12.74
C GLU A 154 11.31 -3.73 -11.59
N ALA A 155 10.65 -3.06 -10.63
CA ALA A 155 11.27 -2.43 -9.48
C ALA A 155 10.78 -3.05 -8.17
N SER A 156 11.57 -2.90 -7.11
CA SER A 156 11.24 -3.40 -5.76
C SER A 156 9.96 -2.79 -5.18
N CYS A 157 9.61 -1.57 -5.57
CA CYS A 157 8.31 -0.95 -5.35
C CYS A 157 8.01 0.06 -6.45
N VAL A 158 6.73 0.26 -6.72
CA VAL A 158 6.24 1.21 -7.74
C VAL A 158 5.09 2.04 -7.19
N PRO A 159 4.91 3.30 -7.64
CA PRO A 159 3.70 4.06 -7.37
C PRO A 159 2.48 3.30 -7.87
N HIS A 160 1.46 3.15 -7.00
CA HIS A 160 0.22 2.47 -7.36
C HIS A 160 -0.93 2.97 -6.51
N GLY A 161 -1.98 3.52 -7.15
CA GLY A 161 -3.09 4.19 -6.51
C GLY A 161 -2.94 5.70 -6.50
N TYR A 162 -3.66 6.35 -5.59
CA TYR A 162 -3.74 7.82 -5.59
C TYR A 162 -2.56 8.46 -4.86
N TRP A 163 -2.03 9.51 -5.46
CA TRP A 163 -1.15 10.49 -4.87
C TRP A 163 -1.91 11.81 -4.74
N THR A 164 -1.95 12.36 -3.56
CA THR A 164 -2.74 13.55 -3.26
C THR A 164 -1.88 14.57 -2.55
N ILE A 165 -1.94 15.80 -3.01
CA ILE A 165 -1.28 16.96 -2.38
C ILE A 165 -2.37 17.84 -1.79
N TYR A 166 -2.18 18.23 -0.55
CA TYR A 166 -3.11 19.03 0.22
C TYR A 166 -2.54 20.43 0.46
N GLU A 167 -3.41 21.41 0.53
CA GLU A 167 -3.10 22.72 1.05
C GLU A 167 -2.96 22.62 2.58
N PRO A 168 -1.81 22.97 3.14
CA PRO A 168 -1.66 23.04 4.60
C PRO A 168 -2.75 23.95 5.19
N VAL A 169 -3.11 23.77 6.45
CA VAL A 169 -4.11 24.53 7.19
C VAL A 169 -5.56 24.20 6.80
N THR A 170 -5.92 24.26 5.52
CA THR A 170 -7.32 24.01 5.10
C THR A 170 -7.61 22.54 4.82
N GLY A 171 -6.57 21.74 4.58
CA GLY A 171 -6.70 20.34 4.18
C GLY A 171 -7.34 20.13 2.79
N LYS A 172 -7.49 21.22 2.01
CA LYS A 172 -8.09 21.15 0.68
C LYS A 172 -7.16 20.47 -0.32
N VAL A 173 -7.71 19.60 -1.15
CA VAL A 173 -6.94 18.92 -2.20
C VAL A 173 -6.52 19.92 -3.27
N ILE A 174 -5.21 20.09 -3.47
CA ILE A 174 -4.62 20.91 -4.52
C ILE A 174 -4.47 20.08 -5.81
N ARG A 175 -3.96 18.83 -5.67
CA ARG A 175 -3.65 17.95 -6.78
C ARG A 175 -3.91 16.51 -6.39
N LYS A 176 -4.49 15.76 -7.31
CA LYS A 176 -4.71 14.32 -7.15
C LYS A 176 -4.34 13.63 -8.45
N GLU A 177 -3.45 12.66 -8.34
CA GLU A 177 -2.99 11.84 -9.45
C GLU A 177 -3.26 10.37 -9.14
N ASN A 178 -3.55 9.59 -10.17
CA ASN A 178 -3.69 8.15 -10.04
C ASN A 178 -2.54 7.46 -10.77
N PHE A 179 -1.90 6.51 -10.12
CA PHE A 179 -0.83 5.72 -10.70
C PHE A 179 -1.25 4.26 -10.82
N ILE A 180 -0.96 3.67 -11.96
CA ILE A 180 -1.14 2.24 -12.20
C ILE A 180 0.21 1.65 -12.54
N LEU A 181 0.77 0.85 -11.60
CA LEU A 181 2.06 0.16 -11.77
C LEU A 181 3.20 1.08 -12.21
N GLY A 182 3.35 2.21 -11.54
CA GLY A 182 4.40 3.18 -11.78
C GLY A 182 4.12 4.18 -12.90
N LYS A 183 3.01 4.04 -13.63
CA LYS A 183 2.62 4.96 -14.70
C LYS A 183 1.46 5.83 -14.26
N LEU A 184 1.52 7.10 -14.64
CA LEU A 184 0.40 8.03 -14.42
C LEU A 184 -0.78 7.60 -15.28
N ASP A 185 -1.94 7.47 -14.66
CA ASP A 185 -3.22 7.22 -15.33
C ASP A 185 -3.78 8.57 -15.82
N ASP A 186 -3.62 8.83 -17.10
CA ASP A 186 -4.12 10.05 -17.76
C ASP A 186 -5.58 9.93 -18.23
N GLY A 187 -6.26 8.84 -17.85
CA GLY A 187 -7.64 8.57 -18.27
C GLY A 187 -7.78 8.17 -19.75
N SER A 188 -6.67 8.01 -20.47
CA SER A 188 -6.71 7.63 -21.89
C SER A 188 -6.99 6.14 -22.12
N GLY A 189 -7.09 5.35 -21.05
CA GLY A 189 -7.39 3.91 -21.09
C GLY A 189 -6.31 3.05 -21.75
N THR A 190 -5.23 3.67 -22.18
CA THR A 190 -4.09 2.98 -22.78
C THR A 190 -3.02 2.77 -21.71
N ALA A 191 -3.16 1.73 -20.92
CA ALA A 191 -2.02 1.15 -20.19
C ALA A 191 -1.01 0.62 -21.22
N ASN A 192 -0.33 1.54 -21.91
CA ASN A 192 0.70 1.22 -22.90
C ASN A 192 1.86 0.52 -22.19
N GLY A 193 1.88 -0.80 -22.27
CA GLY A 193 2.96 -1.64 -21.77
C GLY A 193 2.54 -2.89 -20.98
N ILE A 194 1.26 -3.11 -20.73
CA ILE A 194 0.80 -4.41 -20.27
C ILE A 194 0.63 -5.29 -21.50
N VAL A 195 1.61 -6.14 -21.75
CA VAL A 195 1.47 -7.23 -22.73
C VAL A 195 0.30 -8.08 -22.25
N LYS A 196 -0.86 -7.96 -22.90
CA LYS A 196 -1.96 -8.91 -22.75
C LYS A 196 -1.44 -10.25 -23.26
N LYS A 197 -0.96 -11.11 -22.36
CA LYS A 197 -1.01 -12.55 -22.62
C LYS A 197 -2.46 -12.92 -22.52
N ASP A 198 -3.03 -13.40 -23.61
CA ASP A 198 -4.39 -13.93 -23.65
C ASP A 198 -4.57 -14.89 -22.47
N PRO A 199 -5.61 -14.69 -21.63
CA PRO A 199 -5.92 -15.65 -20.60
C PRO A 199 -6.35 -16.93 -21.30
N THR A 200 -5.58 -17.99 -21.11
CA THR A 200 -5.95 -19.35 -21.50
C THR A 200 -7.33 -19.65 -20.95
N GLU A 201 -8.24 -19.90 -21.85
CA GLU A 201 -9.64 -20.23 -21.69
C GLU A 201 -9.83 -21.28 -20.58
N VAL A 202 -10.31 -20.85 -19.42
CA VAL A 202 -10.85 -21.77 -18.41
C VAL A 202 -12.34 -21.89 -18.71
N THR A 203 -12.68 -22.98 -19.38
CA THR A 203 -14.03 -23.43 -19.61
C THR A 203 -14.78 -23.62 -18.29
N THR A 204 -15.79 -22.79 -18.03
CA THR A 204 -16.86 -23.08 -17.09
C THR A 204 -18.18 -23.25 -17.82
N PRO A 205 -19.06 -24.13 -17.35
CA PRO A 205 -20.17 -24.59 -18.14
C PRO A 205 -21.31 -23.57 -18.20
N ASN A 206 -21.92 -23.53 -19.39
CA ASN A 206 -23.12 -22.82 -19.78
C ASN A 206 -24.22 -22.74 -18.73
N THR A 207 -24.68 -21.52 -18.46
CA THR A 207 -26.09 -21.28 -18.16
C THR A 207 -26.57 -20.11 -19.02
N SER A 208 -27.46 -20.45 -19.95
CA SER A 208 -28.12 -19.55 -20.86
C SER A 208 -29.01 -18.56 -20.11
N THR A 209 -28.81 -17.25 -20.28
CA THR A 209 -29.89 -16.29 -20.03
C THR A 209 -29.80 -15.09 -20.98
N LYS A 210 -30.74 -15.13 -21.90
CA LYS A 210 -31.49 -14.05 -22.57
C LYS A 210 -30.87 -12.65 -22.61
N LYS A 211 -30.51 -12.27 -23.85
CA LYS A 211 -30.32 -10.93 -24.38
C LYS A 211 -31.48 -10.00 -23.97
N THR A 212 -31.17 -8.99 -23.15
CA THR A 212 -32.08 -7.88 -22.91
C THR A 212 -31.40 -6.63 -23.44
N GLU A 213 -31.92 -6.06 -24.50
CA GLU A 213 -31.57 -4.77 -25.07
C GLU A 213 -31.77 -3.69 -24.00
N SER A 214 -30.70 -2.99 -23.63
CA SER A 214 -30.82 -1.80 -22.81
C SER A 214 -31.28 -0.64 -23.67
N LYS A 215 -32.55 -0.24 -23.52
CA LYS A 215 -33.09 1.00 -24.04
C LYS A 215 -32.28 2.18 -23.50
N GLU A 216 -31.72 2.94 -24.42
CA GLU A 216 -31.15 4.28 -24.18
C GLU A 216 -32.20 5.14 -23.45
N LYS A 217 -31.85 5.64 -22.28
CA LYS A 217 -32.72 6.57 -21.54
C LYS A 217 -32.86 7.85 -22.34
N ALA A 218 -34.07 8.13 -22.85
CA ALA A 218 -34.41 9.33 -23.58
C ALA A 218 -34.03 10.58 -22.74
N LYS A 219 -33.31 11.50 -23.35
CA LYS A 219 -32.94 12.80 -22.74
C LYS A 219 -34.22 13.54 -22.30
N PRO A 220 -34.22 14.23 -21.12
CA PRO A 220 -35.33 15.06 -20.69
C PRO A 220 -35.72 16.09 -21.77
N LYS A 221 -37.01 16.34 -21.91
CA LYS A 221 -37.55 17.22 -22.95
C LYS A 221 -36.95 18.63 -22.95
N GLU A 222 -36.59 19.15 -21.76
CA GLU A 222 -35.98 20.48 -21.58
C GLU A 222 -34.58 20.57 -22.23
N ILE A 223 -33.80 19.48 -22.22
CA ILE A 223 -32.48 19.43 -22.86
C ILE A 223 -32.64 19.41 -24.39
N LEU A 224 -33.62 18.68 -24.91
CA LEU A 224 -33.90 18.63 -26.35
C LEU A 224 -34.37 19.96 -26.89
N GLU A 225 -35.19 20.71 -26.12
CA GLU A 225 -35.63 22.05 -26.49
C GLU A 225 -34.49 23.08 -26.46
N TYR A 226 -33.62 22.98 -25.47
CA TYR A 226 -32.42 23.83 -25.37
C TYR A 226 -31.44 23.58 -26.54
N GLU A 227 -31.16 22.32 -26.87
CA GLU A 227 -30.31 21.94 -28.00
C GLU A 227 -30.92 22.43 -29.34
N LYS A 228 -32.25 22.32 -29.51
CA LYS A 228 -32.95 22.77 -30.72
C LYS A 228 -32.96 24.30 -30.86
N LYS A 229 -33.02 25.01 -29.74
CA LYS A 229 -33.05 26.50 -29.70
C LYS A 229 -31.66 27.10 -29.93
N ASN A 230 -30.59 26.33 -29.69
CA ASN A 230 -29.21 26.82 -29.79
C ASN A 230 -28.39 26.17 -30.93
N SER A 231 -28.98 25.30 -31.71
CA SER A 231 -28.32 24.61 -32.81
C SER A 231 -27.87 25.47 -34.01
N GLY A 232 -28.23 26.76 -34.00
CA GLY A 232 -27.88 27.74 -35.04
C GLY A 232 -26.98 28.88 -34.59
N LYS A 233 -26.53 28.95 -33.34
CA LYS A 233 -25.69 30.03 -32.85
C LYS A 233 -24.22 29.72 -32.99
N LYS A 234 -23.50 30.56 -33.77
CA LYS A 234 -22.05 30.51 -33.94
C LYS A 234 -21.35 30.45 -32.56
N LYS A 235 -20.37 29.53 -32.41
CA LYS A 235 -19.46 29.51 -31.26
C LYS A 235 -18.76 30.85 -31.13
N ILE A 236 -18.96 31.53 -30.00
CA ILE A 236 -18.25 32.78 -29.65
C ILE A 236 -16.85 32.33 -29.22
N ASN A 237 -15.82 32.69 -29.98
CA ASN A 237 -14.44 32.55 -29.56
C ASN A 237 -14.17 33.55 -28.43
N VAL A 238 -13.99 33.07 -27.23
CA VAL A 238 -13.50 33.89 -26.10
C VAL A 238 -12.04 34.25 -26.41
N ARG A 239 -11.80 35.52 -26.75
CA ARG A 239 -10.45 36.07 -26.85
C ARG A 239 -9.84 36.07 -25.45
N THR A 240 -8.73 35.34 -25.26
CA THR A 240 -7.84 35.50 -24.13
C THR A 240 -7.31 36.92 -24.14
N GLY A 241 -7.72 37.74 -23.18
CA GLY A 241 -7.21 39.10 -22.98
C GLY A 241 -5.74 39.06 -22.56
N GLN A 242 -4.87 39.42 -23.48
CA GLN A 242 -3.48 39.74 -23.21
C GLN A 242 -3.46 41.25 -22.89
N THR A 243 -3.37 41.58 -21.58
CA THR A 243 -3.07 42.97 -21.16
C THR A 243 -1.57 43.14 -21.25
N GLY A 244 -1.12 43.88 -22.28
CA GLY A 244 0.18 44.49 -22.31
C GLY A 244 0.19 45.74 -21.45
N GLY A 245 1.29 45.95 -20.75
CA GLY A 245 1.64 47.12 -19.98
C GLY A 245 2.94 46.86 -19.27
#